data_45c19c85d0ef6cc2cac49452f08957ca
#
_entry.id   45c19c85d0ef6cc2cac49452f08957ca
#
_cell.length_a   1.000
_cell.length_b   1.000
_cell.length_c   1.000
_cell.angle_alpha   90.00
_cell.angle_beta   90.00
_cell.angle_gamma   90.00
#
_symmetry.space_group_name_H-M   'P 1'
#
loop_
_entity.id
_entity.type
_entity.pdbx_description
1 polymer ?
#
loop_
_entity_poly.entity_id
_entity_poly.type
_entity_poly.pdbx_seq_one_letter_code
_entity_poly.pdbx_strand_id
1 'polypeptide(L)'
;MLWTALLALHAVCPENVSYKLPETMYLNQADFRAFFGSVFPVLERYMTISSGQINIDSYRPTEPEFQVYLETDESNRDRILARANVSYGEYSCDLLQPMDLEKEYRNVEKESILVRELEKYFTFIKEKEGYLGSCKDEDCLYWLLKEGIIRLNELAEVFVEEKIRNMRLIRAPKVNIGVGIGKGLLNIQIQSDEMSLEEMEEILSAYKRKWKFFWMKNGDFVGLEDNGLSLMSDLASGLQISHREWKNGEFSVPEYRAAYVSETLKQAAEGGRSTAAVN
;
A
#
# COMPACT_ATOMS: atom_id res chain seq x y z
N MET A 1 21.28 -7.40 -8.95
CA MET A 1 20.92 -8.73 -9.51
C MET A 1 22.13 -9.59 -9.89
N LEU A 2 23.10 -9.14 -10.70
CA LEU A 2 24.35 -9.89 -10.97
C LEU A 2 25.12 -10.25 -9.69
N TRP A 3 25.12 -9.38 -8.68
CA TRP A 3 25.75 -9.61 -7.37
C TRP A 3 25.12 -10.75 -6.57
N THR A 4 23.81 -10.94 -6.66
CA THR A 4 23.09 -12.01 -5.95
C THR A 4 23.41 -13.39 -6.56
N ALA A 5 23.52 -13.45 -7.89
CA ALA A 5 23.94 -14.66 -8.58
C ALA A 5 25.43 -15.00 -8.31
N LEU A 6 26.28 -13.98 -8.26
CA LEU A 6 27.69 -14.12 -7.87
C LEU A 6 27.86 -14.53 -6.39
N LEU A 7 27.04 -13.99 -5.48
CA LEU A 7 27.03 -14.40 -4.07
C LEU A 7 26.50 -15.83 -3.88
N ALA A 8 25.50 -16.25 -4.66
CA ALA A 8 25.03 -17.62 -4.65
C ALA A 8 26.09 -18.59 -5.20
N LEU A 9 26.80 -18.21 -6.28
CA LEU A 9 27.98 -18.95 -6.78
C LEU A 9 29.13 -18.95 -5.77
N HIS A 10 29.36 -17.83 -5.07
CA HIS A 10 30.41 -17.71 -4.06
C HIS A 10 30.10 -18.53 -2.79
N ALA A 11 28.82 -18.68 -2.41
CA ALA A 11 28.40 -19.52 -1.29
C ALA A 11 28.57 -21.03 -1.58
N VAL A 12 28.62 -21.40 -2.86
CA VAL A 12 28.71 -22.79 -3.34
C VAL A 12 30.12 -23.12 -3.83
N CYS A 13 30.96 -22.13 -4.21
CA CYS A 13 32.33 -22.31 -4.68
C CYS A 13 33.33 -21.64 -3.72
N PRO A 14 34.32 -22.35 -3.16
CA PRO A 14 35.33 -21.77 -2.28
C PRO A 14 36.25 -20.77 -3.01
N GLU A 15 36.75 -19.77 -2.25
CA GLU A 15 37.46 -18.55 -2.69
C GLU A 15 38.73 -18.70 -3.58
N ASN A 16 39.12 -19.89 -3.98
CA ASN A 16 40.39 -20.12 -4.72
C ASN A 16 40.19 -20.65 -6.14
N VAL A 17 39.20 -20.13 -6.88
CA VAL A 17 38.97 -20.56 -8.25
C VAL A 17 39.88 -19.82 -9.22
N SER A 18 40.95 -20.47 -9.65
CA SER A 18 41.68 -20.11 -10.87
C SER A 18 40.81 -20.51 -12.07
N TYR A 19 40.63 -19.60 -13.04
CA TYR A 19 39.82 -19.79 -14.26
C TYR A 19 40.18 -20.96 -15.18
N LYS A 20 40.64 -22.07 -14.65
CA LYS A 20 40.92 -23.29 -15.39
C LYS A 20 39.98 -24.40 -14.97
N LEU A 21 38.94 -24.58 -15.76
CA LEU A 21 37.86 -25.57 -15.63
C LEU A 21 38.28 -26.94 -16.19
N PRO A 22 37.57 -28.04 -15.82
CA PRO A 22 36.26 -28.09 -15.13
C PRO A 22 36.37 -28.37 -13.63
N GLU A 23 35.73 -27.54 -12.81
CA GLU A 23 35.55 -27.88 -11.41
C GLU A 23 34.34 -28.78 -11.25
N THR A 24 34.49 -29.85 -10.53
CA THR A 24 33.40 -30.77 -10.21
C THR A 24 33.01 -30.53 -8.77
N MET A 25 31.75 -30.15 -8.57
CA MET A 25 31.16 -29.99 -7.25
C MET A 25 30.30 -31.21 -6.95
N TYR A 26 30.43 -31.76 -5.75
CA TYR A 26 29.63 -32.86 -5.25
C TYR A 26 28.61 -32.30 -4.24
N LEU A 27 27.32 -32.51 -4.52
CA LEU A 27 26.22 -32.12 -3.65
C LEU A 27 25.73 -33.37 -2.91
N ASN A 28 25.59 -33.29 -1.59
CA ASN A 28 24.86 -34.27 -0.82
C ASN A 28 23.34 -34.08 -0.99
N GLN A 29 22.50 -34.93 -0.41
CA GLN A 29 21.06 -34.88 -0.62
C GLN A 29 20.43 -33.60 -0.05
N ALA A 30 20.93 -33.05 1.06
CA ALA A 30 20.44 -31.80 1.64
C ALA A 30 20.87 -30.59 0.80
N ASP A 31 22.16 -30.54 0.43
CA ASP A 31 22.72 -29.49 -0.46
C ASP A 31 22.04 -29.48 -1.82
N PHE A 32 21.64 -30.65 -2.33
CA PHE A 32 20.95 -30.81 -3.59
C PHE A 32 19.58 -30.12 -3.58
N ARG A 33 18.80 -30.29 -2.50
CA ARG A 33 17.52 -29.61 -2.34
C ARG A 33 17.68 -28.09 -2.25
N ALA A 34 18.62 -27.63 -1.43
CA ALA A 34 18.93 -26.20 -1.30
C ALA A 34 19.40 -25.60 -2.64
N PHE A 35 20.22 -26.34 -3.40
CA PHE A 35 20.68 -25.94 -4.72
C PHE A 35 19.52 -25.74 -5.71
N PHE A 36 18.63 -26.72 -5.84
CA PHE A 36 17.49 -26.64 -6.77
C PHE A 36 16.42 -25.65 -6.32
N GLY A 37 16.24 -25.44 -5.02
CA GLY A 37 15.26 -24.50 -4.47
C GLY A 37 15.71 -23.02 -4.51
N SER A 38 17.01 -22.75 -4.48
CA SER A 38 17.51 -21.37 -4.33
C SER A 38 18.54 -20.94 -5.37
N VAL A 39 19.48 -21.82 -5.74
CA VAL A 39 20.60 -21.45 -6.62
C VAL A 39 20.27 -21.69 -8.09
N PHE A 40 19.70 -22.84 -8.38
CA PHE A 40 19.41 -23.28 -9.75
C PHE A 40 18.46 -22.33 -10.51
N PRO A 41 17.34 -21.84 -9.93
CA PRO A 41 16.46 -20.89 -10.60
C PRO A 41 17.16 -19.56 -10.96
N VAL A 42 18.12 -19.16 -10.14
CA VAL A 42 18.92 -17.94 -10.41
C VAL A 42 19.91 -18.19 -11.57
N LEU A 43 20.58 -19.35 -11.59
CA LEU A 43 21.55 -19.68 -12.63
C LEU A 43 20.91 -19.80 -14.03
N GLU A 44 19.71 -20.40 -14.12
CA GLU A 44 18.99 -20.54 -15.40
C GLU A 44 18.71 -19.21 -16.10
N ARG A 45 18.61 -18.11 -15.37
CA ARG A 45 18.40 -16.78 -15.96
C ARG A 45 19.63 -16.23 -16.67
N TYR A 46 20.83 -16.71 -16.30
CA TYR A 46 22.09 -16.14 -16.77
C TYR A 46 22.91 -17.12 -17.62
N MET A 47 22.56 -18.40 -17.62
CA MET A 47 23.30 -19.41 -18.36
C MET A 47 22.44 -20.55 -18.89
N THR A 48 22.81 -21.14 -19.98
CA THR A 48 22.20 -22.35 -20.50
C THR A 48 22.77 -23.55 -19.75
N ILE A 49 21.91 -24.32 -19.09
CA ILE A 49 22.29 -25.49 -18.29
C ILE A 49 22.00 -26.74 -19.11
N SER A 50 23.01 -27.62 -19.28
CA SER A 50 22.89 -28.92 -19.93
C SER A 50 22.94 -30.03 -18.90
N SER A 51 21.90 -30.88 -18.86
CA SER A 51 21.74 -31.92 -17.84
C SER A 51 22.28 -33.29 -18.21
N GLY A 52 22.76 -33.46 -19.42
CA GLY A 52 23.20 -34.78 -19.88
C GLY A 52 22.11 -35.86 -19.82
N GLN A 53 22.25 -36.83 -18.92
CA GLN A 53 21.29 -37.93 -18.75
C GLN A 53 20.31 -37.72 -17.61
N ILE A 54 20.41 -36.63 -16.85
CA ILE A 54 19.56 -36.34 -15.67
C ILE A 54 18.37 -35.51 -16.10
N ASN A 55 17.16 -35.93 -15.74
CA ASN A 55 15.98 -35.11 -15.88
C ASN A 55 15.95 -34.05 -14.75
N ILE A 56 16.44 -32.86 -15.05
CA ILE A 56 16.47 -31.73 -14.09
C ILE A 56 15.08 -31.38 -13.58
N ASP A 57 14.05 -31.47 -14.44
CA ASP A 57 12.69 -31.08 -14.07
C ASP A 57 12.10 -31.94 -12.93
N SER A 58 12.57 -33.18 -12.78
CA SER A 58 12.15 -34.04 -11.65
C SER A 58 12.66 -33.57 -10.29
N TYR A 59 13.62 -32.65 -10.28
CA TYR A 59 14.24 -32.10 -9.07
C TYR A 59 13.85 -30.65 -8.82
N ARG A 60 13.04 -30.07 -9.66
CA ARG A 60 12.50 -28.72 -9.40
C ARG A 60 11.44 -28.79 -8.31
N PRO A 61 11.39 -27.80 -7.39
CA PRO A 61 10.26 -27.68 -6.51
C PRO A 61 8.97 -27.54 -7.32
N THR A 62 7.90 -28.13 -6.85
CA THR A 62 6.55 -27.88 -7.37
C THR A 62 6.29 -26.36 -7.36
N GLU A 63 5.47 -25.87 -8.30
CA GLU A 63 5.09 -24.47 -8.31
C GLU A 63 4.35 -24.13 -7.01
N PRO A 64 4.78 -23.07 -6.30
CA PRO A 64 4.11 -22.64 -5.09
C PRO A 64 2.78 -21.96 -5.37
N GLU A 65 1.78 -22.28 -4.55
CA GLU A 65 0.51 -21.54 -4.47
C GLU A 65 0.52 -20.71 -3.18
N PHE A 66 0.28 -19.43 -3.31
CA PHE A 66 0.32 -18.50 -2.18
C PHE A 66 -1.06 -18.05 -1.78
N GLN A 67 -1.32 -18.00 -0.48
CA GLN A 67 -2.54 -17.49 0.11
C GLN A 67 -2.21 -16.48 1.20
N VAL A 68 -2.85 -15.31 1.13
CA VAL A 68 -2.72 -14.24 2.11
C VAL A 68 -4.07 -13.94 2.73
N TYR A 69 -4.15 -13.94 4.05
CA TYR A 69 -5.35 -13.64 4.82
C TYR A 69 -5.15 -12.30 5.52
N LEU A 70 -6.05 -11.35 5.27
CA LEU A 70 -6.06 -10.04 5.91
C LEU A 70 -7.26 -9.96 6.84
N GLU A 71 -7.00 -9.78 8.13
CA GLU A 71 -7.99 -9.78 9.21
C GLU A 71 -7.82 -8.52 10.07
N THR A 72 -8.89 -8.09 10.75
CA THR A 72 -8.81 -7.02 11.74
C THR A 72 -8.42 -7.58 13.10
N ASP A 73 -7.58 -6.86 13.85
CA ASP A 73 -7.26 -7.22 15.22
C ASP A 73 -8.50 -7.03 16.11
N GLU A 74 -8.92 -8.07 16.84
CA GLU A 74 -10.08 -7.99 17.75
C GLU A 74 -9.88 -6.99 18.89
N SER A 75 -8.63 -6.81 19.34
CA SER A 75 -8.26 -5.90 20.42
C SER A 75 -8.07 -4.46 19.96
N ASN A 76 -7.73 -4.25 18.67
CA ASN A 76 -7.56 -2.94 18.07
C ASN A 76 -8.11 -2.95 16.62
N ARG A 77 -9.35 -2.49 16.46
CA ARG A 77 -10.08 -2.51 15.17
C ARG A 77 -9.40 -1.71 14.06
N ASP A 78 -8.47 -0.85 14.40
CA ASP A 78 -7.72 -0.01 13.46
C ASP A 78 -6.45 -0.71 12.95
N ARG A 79 -6.20 -1.93 13.42
CA ARG A 79 -5.02 -2.71 13.08
C ARG A 79 -5.37 -3.88 12.18
N ILE A 80 -4.71 -3.95 11.02
CA ILE A 80 -4.83 -5.10 10.12
C ILE A 80 -3.70 -6.08 10.41
N LEU A 81 -4.08 -7.34 10.46
CA LEU A 81 -3.19 -8.49 10.61
C LEU A 81 -3.11 -9.24 9.29
N ALA A 82 -1.96 -9.84 9.01
CA ALA A 82 -1.74 -10.66 7.83
C ALA A 82 -1.20 -12.03 8.21
N ARG A 83 -1.81 -13.09 7.68
CA ARG A 83 -1.25 -14.45 7.67
C ARG A 83 -0.96 -14.82 6.23
N ALA A 84 0.14 -15.52 5.99
CA ALA A 84 0.50 -15.94 4.66
C ALA A 84 0.93 -17.40 4.65
N ASN A 85 0.30 -18.19 3.78
CA ASN A 85 0.61 -19.60 3.59
C ASN A 85 1.16 -19.84 2.19
N VAL A 86 2.02 -20.84 2.08
CA VAL A 86 2.49 -21.37 0.80
C VAL A 86 2.19 -22.85 0.72
N SER A 87 1.70 -23.31 -0.41
CA SER A 87 1.39 -24.71 -0.67
C SER A 87 2.20 -25.25 -1.85
N TYR A 88 2.70 -26.46 -1.71
CA TYR A 88 3.41 -27.25 -2.71
C TYR A 88 2.70 -28.59 -2.91
N GLY A 89 1.63 -28.59 -3.71
CA GLY A 89 0.74 -29.74 -3.80
C GLY A 89 0.01 -30.00 -2.47
N GLU A 90 0.24 -31.16 -1.87
CA GLU A 90 -0.40 -31.54 -0.59
C GLU A 90 0.31 -30.94 0.65
N TYR A 91 1.51 -30.41 0.49
CA TYR A 91 2.25 -29.79 1.58
C TYR A 91 1.95 -28.30 1.68
N SER A 92 1.60 -27.83 2.86
CA SER A 92 1.36 -26.41 3.14
C SER A 92 2.08 -25.97 4.41
N CYS A 93 2.62 -24.76 4.40
CA CYS A 93 3.29 -24.18 5.57
C CYS A 93 3.09 -22.65 5.66
N ASP A 94 3.38 -22.11 6.84
CA ASP A 94 3.41 -20.67 7.07
C ASP A 94 4.57 -20.04 6.31
N LEU A 95 4.27 -19.13 5.38
CA LEU A 95 5.27 -18.43 4.57
C LEU A 95 6.17 -17.50 5.40
N LEU A 96 5.63 -16.94 6.49
CA LEU A 96 6.34 -16.00 7.36
C LEU A 96 7.28 -16.68 8.34
N GLN A 97 7.20 -17.99 8.49
CA GLN A 97 8.09 -18.77 9.33
C GLN A 97 9.49 -18.88 8.71
N PRO A 98 10.57 -18.69 9.49
CA PRO A 98 11.93 -18.93 9.02
C PRO A 98 12.06 -20.33 8.42
N MET A 99 12.63 -20.38 7.21
CA MET A 99 12.71 -21.59 6.41
C MET A 99 13.84 -22.51 6.92
N ASP A 100 13.54 -23.80 7.08
CA ASP A 100 14.54 -24.84 7.27
C ASP A 100 14.87 -25.48 5.91
N LEU A 101 15.85 -24.89 5.21
CA LEU A 101 16.27 -25.33 3.87
C LEU A 101 16.79 -26.79 3.81
N GLU A 102 17.20 -27.36 4.94
CA GLU A 102 17.64 -28.76 4.99
C GLU A 102 16.48 -29.76 4.94
N LYS A 103 15.31 -29.32 5.42
CA LYS A 103 14.12 -30.20 5.51
C LYS A 103 13.08 -29.93 4.44
N GLU A 104 13.06 -28.73 3.90
CA GLU A 104 11.98 -28.26 3.03
C GLU A 104 12.46 -28.03 1.60
N TYR A 105 11.69 -28.56 0.63
CA TYR A 105 11.96 -28.39 -0.79
C TYR A 105 11.06 -27.26 -1.33
N ARG A 106 11.50 -26.02 -1.13
CA ARG A 106 10.73 -24.80 -1.38
C ARG A 106 11.40 -23.92 -2.44
N ASN A 107 10.59 -23.12 -3.14
CA ASN A 107 11.06 -22.12 -4.11
C ASN A 107 11.33 -20.79 -3.41
N VAL A 108 12.51 -20.65 -2.82
CA VAL A 108 12.94 -19.48 -2.04
C VAL A 108 12.80 -18.16 -2.83
N GLU A 109 13.02 -18.21 -4.12
CA GLU A 109 12.96 -17.02 -4.96
C GLU A 109 11.54 -16.47 -5.05
N LYS A 110 10.56 -17.32 -5.41
CA LYS A 110 9.15 -16.91 -5.51
C LYS A 110 8.59 -16.49 -4.17
N GLU A 111 8.91 -17.22 -3.11
CA GLU A 111 8.51 -16.88 -1.76
C GLU A 111 9.06 -15.52 -1.31
N SER A 112 10.34 -15.25 -1.59
CA SER A 112 10.98 -13.98 -1.21
C SER A 112 10.37 -12.76 -1.90
N ILE A 113 9.74 -12.93 -3.07
CA ILE A 113 9.03 -11.85 -3.77
C ILE A 113 7.80 -11.43 -2.95
N LEU A 114 6.97 -12.41 -2.55
CA LEU A 114 5.77 -12.15 -1.76
C LEU A 114 6.12 -11.62 -0.35
N VAL A 115 7.11 -12.22 0.31
CA VAL A 115 7.55 -11.78 1.64
C VAL A 115 8.00 -10.30 1.59
N ARG A 116 8.81 -9.90 0.61
CA ARG A 116 9.23 -8.51 0.44
C ARG A 116 8.05 -7.55 0.16
N GLU A 117 7.04 -8.01 -0.56
CA GLU A 117 5.83 -7.20 -0.76
C GLU A 117 5.08 -7.01 0.56
N LEU A 118 4.91 -8.08 1.33
CA LEU A 118 4.29 -8.02 2.67
C LEU A 118 5.09 -7.15 3.66
N GLU A 119 6.42 -7.21 3.62
CA GLU A 119 7.30 -6.39 4.47
C GLU A 119 7.11 -4.87 4.29
N LYS A 120 6.57 -4.42 3.17
CA LYS A 120 6.27 -2.99 2.97
C LYS A 120 5.20 -2.50 3.95
N TYR A 121 4.22 -3.34 4.25
CA TYR A 121 3.03 -2.99 5.01
C TYR A 121 3.04 -3.56 6.43
N PHE A 122 3.71 -4.70 6.65
CA PHE A 122 3.62 -5.46 7.89
C PHE A 122 4.97 -5.60 8.58
N THR A 123 4.91 -5.65 9.91
CA THR A 123 6.01 -6.14 10.75
C THR A 123 5.65 -7.53 11.22
N PHE A 124 6.54 -8.50 11.04
CA PHE A 124 6.28 -9.89 11.40
C PHE A 124 6.59 -10.14 12.87
N ILE A 125 5.65 -10.77 13.56
CA ILE A 125 5.70 -11.09 14.97
C ILE A 125 5.50 -12.59 15.12
N LYS A 126 6.36 -13.23 15.94
CA LYS A 126 6.21 -14.64 16.27
C LYS A 126 5.11 -14.82 17.30
N GLU A 127 4.14 -15.67 17.00
CA GLU A 127 3.08 -16.10 17.90
C GLU A 127 3.25 -17.56 18.33
N LYS A 128 2.30 -18.07 19.12
CA LYS A 128 2.33 -19.48 19.58
C LYS A 128 2.14 -20.48 18.42
N GLU A 129 1.36 -20.11 17.42
CA GLU A 129 0.94 -20.97 16.31
C GLU A 129 1.52 -20.52 14.94
N GLY A 130 2.66 -19.82 14.93
CA GLY A 130 3.30 -19.37 13.69
C GLY A 130 3.74 -17.93 13.72
N TYR A 131 3.72 -17.28 12.57
CA TYR A 131 4.06 -15.87 12.41
C TYR A 131 2.86 -15.07 11.96
N LEU A 132 2.77 -13.84 12.44
CA LEU A 132 1.72 -12.90 12.13
C LEU A 132 2.32 -11.59 11.65
N GLY A 133 1.88 -11.11 10.50
CA GLY A 133 2.16 -9.76 10.05
C GLY A 133 1.21 -8.78 10.73
N SER A 134 1.75 -7.75 11.37
CA SER A 134 0.96 -6.65 11.93
C SER A 134 1.23 -5.37 11.16
N CYS A 135 0.18 -4.67 10.72
CA CYS A 135 0.32 -3.39 10.03
C CYS A 135 1.15 -2.43 10.88
N LYS A 136 2.14 -1.77 10.25
CA LYS A 136 3.16 -0.98 10.96
C LYS A 136 2.57 0.26 11.61
N ASP A 137 1.79 1.02 10.83
CA ASP A 137 1.22 2.30 11.21
C ASP A 137 0.04 2.65 10.28
N GLU A 138 -0.57 3.80 10.52
CA GLU A 138 -1.69 4.29 9.72
C GLU A 138 -1.29 4.62 8.28
N ASP A 139 -0.07 5.10 8.03
CA ASP A 139 0.44 5.34 6.68
C ASP A 139 0.52 4.03 5.88
N CYS A 140 1.03 2.97 6.51
CA CYS A 140 1.08 1.64 5.90
C CYS A 140 -0.31 1.06 5.64
N LEU A 141 -1.26 1.28 6.56
CA LEU A 141 -2.66 0.90 6.39
C LEU A 141 -3.28 1.60 5.16
N TYR A 142 -3.07 2.91 5.03
CA TYR A 142 -3.53 3.67 3.87
C TYR A 142 -2.98 3.11 2.55
N TRP A 143 -1.66 2.87 2.48
CA TRP A 143 -1.04 2.34 1.28
C TRP A 143 -1.44 0.88 0.99
N LEU A 144 -1.67 0.07 2.03
CA LEU A 144 -2.20 -1.29 1.88
C LEU A 144 -3.58 -1.26 1.22
N LEU A 145 -4.49 -0.40 1.68
CA LEU A 145 -5.84 -0.26 1.12
C LEU A 145 -5.83 0.38 -0.28
N LYS A 146 -4.94 1.35 -0.54
CA LYS A 146 -4.87 2.09 -1.81
C LYS A 146 -4.34 1.23 -2.96
N GLU A 147 -3.28 0.49 -2.74
CA GLU A 147 -2.60 -0.28 -3.78
C GLU A 147 -2.09 -1.66 -3.34
N GLY A 148 -1.85 -1.84 -2.03
CA GLY A 148 -1.20 -3.04 -1.50
C GLY A 148 -2.02 -4.30 -1.75
N ILE A 149 -3.32 -4.28 -1.50
CA ILE A 149 -4.22 -5.43 -1.75
C ILE A 149 -4.20 -5.81 -3.23
N ILE A 150 -4.19 -4.82 -4.13
CA ILE A 150 -4.13 -5.08 -5.59
C ILE A 150 -2.82 -5.77 -5.94
N ARG A 151 -1.69 -5.26 -5.44
CA ARG A 151 -0.36 -5.85 -5.69
C ARG A 151 -0.21 -7.25 -5.08
N LEU A 152 -0.76 -7.47 -3.89
CA LEU A 152 -0.76 -8.80 -3.28
C LEU A 152 -1.58 -9.79 -4.10
N ASN A 153 -2.72 -9.37 -4.70
CA ASN A 153 -3.53 -10.20 -5.58
C ASN A 153 -2.82 -10.58 -6.91
N GLU A 154 -1.78 -9.83 -7.32
CA GLU A 154 -0.94 -10.22 -8.46
C GLU A 154 0.03 -11.36 -8.11
N LEU A 155 0.32 -11.57 -6.83
CA LEU A 155 1.31 -12.52 -6.34
C LEU A 155 0.70 -13.72 -5.61
N ALA A 156 -0.49 -13.58 -5.05
CA ALA A 156 -1.13 -14.56 -4.19
C ALA A 156 -2.67 -14.50 -4.29
N GLU A 157 -3.36 -15.54 -3.88
CA GLU A 157 -4.78 -15.48 -3.60
C GLU A 157 -5.00 -14.75 -2.27
N VAL A 158 -5.68 -13.58 -2.29
CA VAL A 158 -5.85 -12.73 -1.11
C VAL A 158 -7.27 -12.81 -0.57
N PHE A 159 -7.39 -13.27 0.67
CA PHE A 159 -8.64 -13.33 1.42
C PHE A 159 -8.72 -12.13 2.36
N VAL A 160 -9.70 -11.28 2.15
CA VAL A 160 -9.87 -10.05 2.92
C VAL A 160 -11.14 -10.13 3.75
N GLU A 161 -11.03 -9.92 5.07
CA GLU A 161 -12.17 -9.84 5.99
C GLU A 161 -13.17 -8.78 5.52
N GLU A 162 -14.48 -9.03 5.73
CA GLU A 162 -15.55 -8.12 5.30
C GLU A 162 -15.40 -6.70 5.87
N LYS A 163 -14.93 -6.57 7.10
CA LYS A 163 -14.68 -5.27 7.74
C LYS A 163 -13.64 -4.45 6.96
N ILE A 164 -12.54 -5.07 6.54
CA ILE A 164 -11.49 -4.42 5.75
C ILE A 164 -12.01 -4.09 4.35
N ARG A 165 -12.79 -5.00 3.74
CA ARG A 165 -13.39 -4.80 2.43
C ARG A 165 -14.37 -3.62 2.41
N ASN A 166 -15.00 -3.34 3.55
CA ASN A 166 -15.93 -2.23 3.71
C ASN A 166 -15.23 -0.89 4.01
N MET A 167 -13.92 -0.89 4.34
CA MET A 167 -13.12 0.33 4.45
C MET A 167 -12.91 0.92 3.06
N ARG A 168 -13.52 2.06 2.79
CA ARG A 168 -13.44 2.71 1.48
C ARG A 168 -12.42 3.84 1.51
N LEU A 169 -11.58 3.88 0.48
CA LEU A 169 -10.79 5.05 0.19
C LEU A 169 -11.63 5.97 -0.71
N ILE A 170 -12.18 7.02 -0.12
CA ILE A 170 -12.99 7.99 -0.84
C ILE A 170 -12.13 9.20 -1.26
N ARG A 171 -12.54 9.85 -2.34
CA ARG A 171 -11.92 11.11 -2.75
C ARG A 171 -12.37 12.24 -1.83
N ALA A 172 -11.59 13.32 -1.81
CA ALA A 172 -12.02 14.53 -1.14
C ALA A 172 -13.39 14.97 -1.67
N PRO A 173 -14.33 15.31 -0.77
CA PRO A 173 -15.71 15.62 -1.12
C PRO A 173 -15.81 16.87 -1.98
N LYS A 174 -16.82 16.90 -2.83
CA LYS A 174 -17.14 18.08 -3.62
C LYS A 174 -17.87 19.11 -2.76
N VAL A 175 -17.50 20.36 -2.96
CA VAL A 175 -18.08 21.49 -2.25
C VAL A 175 -18.67 22.45 -3.26
N ASN A 176 -19.92 22.87 -3.00
CA ASN A 176 -20.61 23.89 -3.74
C ASN A 176 -20.43 25.24 -3.01
N ILE A 177 -19.95 26.24 -3.73
CA ILE A 177 -19.76 27.58 -3.17
C ILE A 177 -20.66 28.55 -3.93
N GLY A 178 -21.64 29.13 -3.23
CA GLY A 178 -22.49 30.19 -3.71
C GLY A 178 -21.93 31.55 -3.26
N VAL A 179 -21.89 32.54 -4.14
CA VAL A 179 -21.47 33.90 -3.83
C VAL A 179 -22.55 34.88 -4.28
N GLY A 180 -23.04 35.69 -3.35
CA GLY A 180 -23.99 36.77 -3.62
C GLY A 180 -23.47 38.13 -3.14
N ILE A 181 -23.86 39.21 -3.80
CA ILE A 181 -23.48 40.58 -3.41
C ILE A 181 -24.72 41.29 -2.84
N GLY A 182 -24.59 41.87 -1.66
CA GLY A 182 -25.66 42.64 -1.05
C GLY A 182 -25.18 43.58 0.05
N LYS A 183 -25.66 44.80 0.05
CA LYS A 183 -25.36 45.83 1.05
C LYS A 183 -23.87 46.10 1.32
N GLY A 184 -23.01 46.04 0.26
CA GLY A 184 -21.57 46.25 0.39
C GLY A 184 -20.82 45.07 0.98
N LEU A 185 -21.47 43.91 1.05
CA LEU A 185 -20.91 42.66 1.54
C LEU A 185 -21.02 41.54 0.46
N LEU A 186 -20.09 40.65 0.46
CA LEU A 186 -20.15 39.36 -0.24
C LEU A 186 -20.70 38.33 0.74
N ASN A 187 -21.84 37.75 0.43
CA ASN A 187 -22.41 36.62 1.16
C ASN A 187 -21.92 35.33 0.50
N ILE A 188 -21.20 34.52 1.23
CA ILE A 188 -20.66 33.26 0.75
C ILE A 188 -21.40 32.13 1.46
N GLN A 189 -21.89 31.19 0.65
CA GLN A 189 -22.53 29.95 1.13
C GLN A 189 -21.67 28.77 0.71
N ILE A 190 -21.39 27.89 1.67
CA ILE A 190 -20.65 26.64 1.45
C ILE A 190 -21.60 25.47 1.76
N GLN A 191 -21.73 24.55 0.82
CA GLN A 191 -22.56 23.35 0.98
C GLN A 191 -21.83 22.14 0.42
N SER A 192 -22.04 20.99 1.06
CA SER A 192 -21.61 19.70 0.54
C SER A 192 -22.76 18.70 0.67
N ASP A 193 -23.02 17.96 -0.39
CA ASP A 193 -24.04 16.90 -0.39
C ASP A 193 -23.46 15.57 0.09
N GLU A 194 -22.13 15.48 0.21
CA GLU A 194 -21.41 14.22 0.48
C GLU A 194 -21.03 14.07 1.96
N MET A 195 -20.91 15.19 2.71
CA MET A 195 -20.54 15.16 4.12
C MET A 195 -20.92 16.44 4.86
N SER A 196 -20.84 16.41 6.19
CA SER A 196 -21.07 17.58 7.01
C SER A 196 -19.95 18.61 6.90
N LEU A 197 -20.25 19.88 7.10
CA LEU A 197 -19.24 20.95 7.10
C LEU A 197 -18.26 20.84 8.28
N GLU A 198 -18.67 20.21 9.37
CA GLU A 198 -17.80 19.92 10.52
C GLU A 198 -16.72 18.91 10.14
N GLU A 199 -17.09 17.80 9.47
CA GLU A 199 -16.13 16.82 8.95
C GLU A 199 -15.20 17.41 7.89
N MET A 200 -15.72 18.31 7.05
CA MET A 200 -14.92 19.05 6.07
C MET A 200 -13.85 19.91 6.75
N GLU A 201 -14.18 20.58 7.83
CA GLU A 201 -13.23 21.38 8.61
C GLU A 201 -12.11 20.51 9.22
N GLU A 202 -12.47 19.32 9.75
CA GLU A 202 -11.52 18.35 10.26
C GLU A 202 -10.55 17.89 9.16
N ILE A 203 -11.08 17.57 7.96
CA ILE A 203 -10.32 17.20 6.78
C ILE A 203 -9.36 18.33 6.35
N LEU A 204 -9.84 19.58 6.28
CA LEU A 204 -9.00 20.73 5.95
C LEU A 204 -7.92 20.99 7.01
N SER A 205 -8.21 20.74 8.26
CA SER A 205 -7.23 20.82 9.34
C SER A 205 -6.13 19.75 9.20
N ALA A 206 -6.49 18.53 8.83
CA ALA A 206 -5.56 17.44 8.55
C ALA A 206 -4.72 17.77 7.30
N TYR A 207 -5.34 18.29 6.23
CA TYR A 207 -4.66 18.75 5.03
C TYR A 207 -3.60 19.83 5.33
N LYS A 208 -3.94 20.85 6.15
CA LYS A 208 -3.00 21.91 6.59
C LYS A 208 -1.82 21.35 7.37
N ARG A 209 -2.02 20.26 8.12
CA ARG A 209 -0.95 19.53 8.83
C ARG A 209 -0.12 18.64 7.91
N LYS A 210 -0.42 18.59 6.61
CA LYS A 210 0.23 17.76 5.59
C LYS A 210 0.11 16.26 5.85
N TRP A 211 -1.01 15.84 6.43
CA TRP A 211 -1.35 14.43 6.51
C TRP A 211 -1.64 13.90 5.10
N LYS A 212 -1.44 12.61 4.89
CA LYS A 212 -1.69 11.98 3.58
C LYS A 212 -3.15 11.57 3.41
N PHE A 213 -3.82 11.28 4.51
CA PHE A 213 -5.21 10.86 4.56
C PHE A 213 -5.86 11.33 5.87
N PHE A 214 -7.18 11.28 5.91
CA PHE A 214 -8.00 11.53 7.09
C PHE A 214 -8.94 10.34 7.32
N TRP A 215 -8.99 9.82 8.55
CA TRP A 215 -9.88 8.74 8.93
C TRP A 215 -11.22 9.31 9.42
N MET A 216 -12.29 8.95 8.72
CA MET A 216 -13.63 9.39 9.05
C MET A 216 -14.25 8.54 10.19
N LYS A 217 -15.22 9.10 10.91
CA LYS A 217 -15.92 8.41 12.00
C LYS A 217 -16.70 7.16 11.55
N ASN A 218 -17.05 7.08 10.27
CA ASN A 218 -17.72 5.92 9.65
C ASN A 218 -16.75 4.79 9.27
N GLY A 219 -15.44 4.99 9.42
CA GLY A 219 -14.40 4.01 9.06
C GLY A 219 -13.85 4.15 7.64
N ASP A 220 -14.30 5.13 6.85
CA ASP A 220 -13.76 5.41 5.53
C ASP A 220 -12.49 6.30 5.62
N PHE A 221 -11.65 6.24 4.60
CA PHE A 221 -10.47 7.08 4.46
C PHE A 221 -10.67 8.12 3.36
N VAL A 222 -10.30 9.36 3.65
CA VAL A 222 -10.24 10.44 2.65
C VAL A 222 -8.78 10.69 2.29
N GLY A 223 -8.43 10.51 1.01
CA GLY A 223 -7.10 10.87 0.51
C GLY A 223 -6.95 12.39 0.45
N LEU A 224 -5.90 12.93 1.07
CA LEU A 224 -5.66 14.37 1.16
C LEU A 224 -4.72 14.91 0.06
N GLU A 225 -4.38 14.10 -0.92
CA GLU A 225 -3.53 14.50 -2.07
C GLU A 225 -4.32 15.28 -3.15
N ASP A 226 -5.60 15.59 -2.92
CA ASP A 226 -6.47 16.25 -3.89
C ASP A 226 -6.27 17.78 -3.91
N ASN A 227 -6.14 18.33 -5.13
CA ASN A 227 -6.00 19.78 -5.35
C ASN A 227 -7.28 20.57 -4.96
N GLY A 228 -8.43 19.92 -4.84
CA GLY A 228 -9.67 20.54 -4.35
C GLY A 228 -9.55 21.02 -2.90
N LEU A 229 -8.84 20.28 -2.06
CA LEU A 229 -8.55 20.64 -0.68
C LEU A 229 -7.60 21.85 -0.57
N SER A 230 -6.65 21.99 -1.50
CA SER A 230 -5.77 23.17 -1.57
C SER A 230 -6.61 24.43 -1.69
N LEU A 231 -7.51 24.46 -2.66
CA LEU A 231 -8.36 25.60 -2.92
C LEU A 231 -9.24 25.97 -1.71
N MET A 232 -9.90 24.97 -1.10
CA MET A 232 -10.72 25.16 0.08
C MET A 232 -9.89 25.68 1.27
N SER A 233 -8.67 25.15 1.42
CA SER A 233 -7.72 25.62 2.43
C SER A 233 -7.31 27.07 2.22
N ASP A 234 -7.08 27.46 0.96
CA ASP A 234 -6.69 28.83 0.58
C ASP A 234 -7.85 29.82 0.81
N LEU A 235 -9.07 29.44 0.42
CA LEU A 235 -10.28 30.22 0.71
C LEU A 235 -10.49 30.39 2.20
N ALA A 236 -10.46 29.29 2.95
CA ALA A 236 -10.68 29.30 4.40
C ALA A 236 -9.64 30.19 5.12
N SER A 237 -8.38 30.13 4.68
CA SER A 237 -7.27 30.88 5.28
C SER A 237 -7.31 32.35 4.85
N GLY A 238 -7.52 32.63 3.56
CA GLY A 238 -7.56 33.97 3.01
C GLY A 238 -8.76 34.79 3.49
N LEU A 239 -9.89 34.14 3.74
CA LEU A 239 -11.10 34.77 4.27
C LEU A 239 -11.16 34.76 5.80
N GLN A 240 -10.23 34.03 6.45
CA GLN A 240 -10.19 33.87 7.91
C GLN A 240 -11.52 33.32 8.48
N ILE A 241 -12.08 32.31 7.79
CA ILE A 241 -13.36 31.70 8.18
C ILE A 241 -13.21 31.05 9.56
N SER A 242 -14.04 31.47 10.50
CA SER A 242 -14.07 30.93 11.86
C SER A 242 -14.79 29.57 11.89
N HIS A 243 -14.52 28.76 12.92
CA HIS A 243 -15.21 27.49 13.15
C HIS A 243 -16.75 27.64 13.16
N ARG A 244 -17.28 28.73 13.76
CA ARG A 244 -18.71 29.00 13.80
C ARG A 244 -19.32 29.28 12.43
N GLU A 245 -18.58 29.98 11.58
CA GLU A 245 -18.98 30.28 10.20
C GLU A 245 -18.96 29.02 9.33
N TRP A 246 -17.96 28.17 9.52
CA TRP A 246 -17.93 26.86 8.89
C TRP A 246 -19.16 26.03 9.24
N LYS A 247 -19.50 25.94 10.53
CA LYS A 247 -20.64 25.17 11.00
C LYS A 247 -21.97 25.66 10.43
N ASN A 248 -22.11 26.98 10.26
CA ASN A 248 -23.30 27.56 9.69
C ASN A 248 -23.38 27.46 8.16
N GLY A 249 -22.26 27.25 7.50
CA GLY A 249 -22.17 27.22 6.04
C GLY A 249 -22.38 28.57 5.34
N GLU A 250 -22.56 29.64 6.13
CA GLU A 250 -22.81 30.99 5.62
C GLU A 250 -21.96 32.01 6.37
N PHE A 251 -21.32 32.91 5.61
CA PHE A 251 -20.57 34.03 6.18
C PHE A 251 -20.52 35.21 5.20
N SER A 252 -20.25 36.40 5.72
CA SER A 252 -20.18 37.60 4.93
C SER A 252 -18.81 38.25 5.08
N VAL A 253 -18.22 38.65 3.96
CA VAL A 253 -16.95 39.37 3.93
C VAL A 253 -17.11 40.71 3.24
N PRO A 254 -16.29 41.72 3.56
CA PRO A 254 -16.34 43.03 2.87
C PRO A 254 -16.15 42.89 1.37
N GLU A 255 -16.89 43.71 0.60
CA GLU A 255 -16.90 43.67 -0.88
C GLU A 255 -15.48 43.84 -1.51
N TYR A 256 -14.57 44.57 -0.83
CA TYR A 256 -13.21 44.72 -1.34
C TYR A 256 -12.44 43.40 -1.47
N ARG A 257 -12.89 42.33 -0.86
CA ARG A 257 -12.35 40.96 -1.00
C ARG A 257 -12.90 40.22 -2.23
N ALA A 258 -13.82 40.83 -2.98
CA ALA A 258 -14.44 40.22 -4.16
C ALA A 258 -13.41 39.73 -5.20
N ALA A 259 -12.38 40.53 -5.45
CA ALA A 259 -11.34 40.16 -6.39
C ALA A 259 -10.60 38.89 -5.98
N TYR A 260 -10.27 38.77 -4.72
CA TYR A 260 -9.63 37.56 -4.18
C TYR A 260 -10.53 36.31 -4.32
N VAL A 261 -11.79 36.43 -3.89
CA VAL A 261 -12.77 35.34 -4.00
C VAL A 261 -12.96 34.92 -5.45
N SER A 262 -13.16 35.91 -6.35
CA SER A 262 -13.34 35.65 -7.78
C SER A 262 -12.14 34.94 -8.42
N GLU A 263 -10.92 35.38 -8.10
CA GLU A 263 -9.69 34.76 -8.62
C GLU A 263 -9.52 33.33 -8.12
N THR A 264 -9.73 33.12 -6.82
CA THR A 264 -9.62 31.78 -6.23
C THR A 264 -10.67 30.82 -6.79
N LEU A 265 -11.91 31.29 -7.02
CA LEU A 265 -12.98 30.47 -7.63
C LEU A 265 -12.73 30.19 -9.13
N LYS A 266 -12.13 31.13 -9.89
CA LYS A 266 -11.74 30.89 -11.29
C LYS A 266 -10.67 29.80 -11.41
N GLN A 267 -9.65 29.86 -10.57
CA GLN A 267 -8.61 28.80 -10.50
C GLN A 267 -9.22 27.43 -10.19
N ALA A 268 -10.28 27.40 -9.36
CA ALA A 268 -11.06 26.19 -9.10
C ALA A 268 -11.77 25.65 -10.32
N ALA A 269 -12.44 26.52 -11.06
CA ALA A 269 -13.22 26.14 -12.24
C ALA A 269 -12.34 25.65 -13.38
N GLU A 270 -11.19 26.29 -13.60
CA GLU A 270 -10.20 25.88 -14.60
C GLU A 270 -9.55 24.54 -14.27
N GLY A 271 -9.41 24.20 -12.98
CA GLY A 271 -8.97 22.90 -12.50
C GLY A 271 -10.01 21.77 -12.66
N GLY A 272 -11.22 22.06 -13.16
CA GLY A 272 -12.29 21.07 -13.42
C GLY A 272 -12.91 20.42 -12.18
N ARG A 273 -12.81 21.05 -10.99
CA ARG A 273 -13.02 20.37 -9.70
C ARG A 273 -14.00 21.03 -8.72
N SER A 274 -14.62 22.14 -9.10
CA SER A 274 -15.64 22.81 -8.27
C SER A 274 -16.75 23.35 -9.15
N THR A 275 -18.01 23.09 -8.77
CA THR A 275 -19.17 23.76 -9.34
C THR A 275 -19.38 25.06 -8.56
N ALA A 276 -18.62 26.11 -8.87
CA ALA A 276 -18.86 27.44 -8.34
C ALA A 276 -19.95 28.11 -9.17
N ALA A 277 -21.14 28.29 -8.60
CA ALA A 277 -22.18 29.12 -9.20
C ALA A 277 -22.05 30.53 -8.61
N VAL A 278 -21.62 31.49 -9.44
CA VAL A 278 -21.68 32.93 -9.13
C VAL A 278 -23.03 33.44 -9.64
N ASN A 279 -23.94 33.78 -8.76
CA ASN A 279 -25.19 34.48 -9.05
C ASN A 279 -25.07 35.98 -8.81
#